data_4625f6e1b3541a35e1813b9ca44f86fe
#
_entry.id   4625f6e1b3541a35e1813b9ca44f86fe
#
_cell.length_a   1.000
_cell.length_b   1.000
_cell.length_c   1.000
_cell.angle_alpha   90.00
_cell.angle_beta   90.00
_cell.angle_gamma   90.00
#
_symmetry.space_group_name_H-M   'P 1'
#
loop_
_entity.id
_entity.type
_entity.pdbx_description
1 polymer ?
#
loop_
_entity_poly.entity_id
_entity_poly.type
_entity_poly.pdbx_seq_one_letter_code
_entity_poly.pdbx_strand_id
1 'polypeptide(L)'
;MLQILSVMKTIFIILSLVALSFISSEKESKSIHQFKVNDIEGKVFDFASLKGKKVMIVNTASECGLTPQYEQLEAIYKKYKDKSFVIVGFPANDFGAQEPGSNAEIATFCTKNYGVTFPMMEKVSVKGKDMCEVYKFLTKKSKNGLENSTVKWNFQKYLLDKEGVLVRVVAPTTKPDDTSIIEWIEN
;
A
#
# COMPACT_ATOMS: atom_id res chain seq x y z
N MET A 1 8.19 -22.50 -61.11
CA MET A 1 8.38 -21.13 -60.61
C MET A 1 7.14 -20.59 -59.88
N LEU A 2 5.92 -20.84 -60.35
CA LEU A 2 4.68 -20.35 -59.69
C LEU A 2 4.43 -20.95 -58.32
N GLN A 3 4.68 -22.23 -58.06
CA GLN A 3 4.48 -22.90 -56.77
C GLN A 3 5.40 -22.40 -55.64
N ILE A 4 6.64 -22.04 -55.95
CA ILE A 4 7.59 -21.54 -54.95
C ILE A 4 7.17 -20.16 -54.45
N LEU A 5 6.63 -19.29 -55.32
CA LEU A 5 6.12 -17.97 -54.96
C LEU A 5 4.87 -18.06 -54.05
N SER A 6 4.03 -19.07 -54.23
CA SER A 6 2.83 -19.31 -53.41
C SER A 6 3.22 -19.71 -51.99
N VAL A 7 4.16 -20.65 -51.81
CA VAL A 7 4.64 -21.10 -50.52
C VAL A 7 5.36 -19.99 -49.75
N MET A 8 6.16 -19.19 -50.41
CA MET A 8 6.83 -18.03 -49.77
C MET A 8 5.83 -16.97 -49.27
N LYS A 9 4.78 -16.67 -50.03
CA LYS A 9 3.72 -15.75 -49.56
C LYS A 9 2.97 -16.27 -48.36
N THR A 10 2.68 -17.58 -48.32
CA THR A 10 2.00 -18.22 -47.18
C THR A 10 2.85 -18.21 -45.92
N ILE A 11 4.16 -18.46 -46.03
CA ILE A 11 5.10 -18.40 -44.90
C ILE A 11 5.23 -16.97 -44.34
N PHE A 12 5.26 -15.95 -45.21
CA PHE A 12 5.32 -14.55 -44.77
C PHE A 12 4.06 -14.11 -44.02
N ILE A 13 2.87 -14.57 -44.44
CA ILE A 13 1.59 -14.27 -43.79
C ILE A 13 1.51 -14.96 -42.41
N ILE A 14 2.00 -16.19 -42.29
CA ILE A 14 2.02 -16.92 -40.99
C ILE A 14 3.02 -16.31 -40.01
N LEU A 15 4.20 -15.85 -40.47
CA LEU A 15 5.16 -15.15 -39.60
C LEU A 15 4.62 -13.79 -39.11
N SER A 16 3.85 -13.06 -39.92
CA SER A 16 3.27 -11.78 -39.53
C SER A 16 2.12 -11.93 -38.52
N LEU A 17 1.36 -13.03 -38.57
CA LEU A 17 0.30 -13.32 -37.59
C LEU A 17 0.85 -13.79 -36.23
N VAL A 18 2.00 -14.44 -36.18
CA VAL A 18 2.64 -14.86 -34.92
C VAL A 18 3.29 -13.69 -34.18
N ALA A 19 3.73 -12.65 -34.89
CA ALA A 19 4.31 -11.46 -34.28
C ALA A 19 3.27 -10.52 -33.59
N LEU A 20 1.97 -10.68 -33.88
CA LEU A 20 0.92 -9.85 -33.30
C LEU A 20 0.38 -10.36 -31.95
N SER A 21 0.80 -11.55 -31.49
CA SER A 21 0.25 -12.19 -30.27
C SER A 21 1.05 -11.91 -28.99
N PHE A 22 2.05 -11.05 -28.99
CA PHE A 22 2.88 -10.72 -27.81
C PHE A 22 2.76 -9.27 -27.31
N ILE A 23 1.70 -8.56 -27.67
CA ILE A 23 1.33 -7.38 -26.89
C ILE A 23 0.45 -7.90 -25.73
N SER A 24 1.09 -8.56 -24.77
CA SER A 24 0.52 -8.72 -23.43
C SER A 24 0.43 -7.31 -22.86
N SER A 25 -0.75 -6.72 -22.93
CA SER A 25 -1.07 -5.59 -22.09
C SER A 25 -0.87 -6.07 -20.65
N GLU A 26 0.25 -5.73 -20.02
CA GLU A 26 0.38 -5.85 -18.57
C GLU A 26 -0.75 -5.04 -17.97
N LYS A 27 -1.83 -5.74 -17.61
CA LYS A 27 -2.93 -5.14 -16.88
C LYS A 27 -2.32 -4.65 -15.57
N GLU A 28 -2.22 -3.32 -15.44
CA GLU A 28 -1.65 -2.68 -14.24
C GLU A 28 -2.26 -3.37 -13.01
N SER A 29 -1.41 -3.98 -12.19
CA SER A 29 -1.86 -4.77 -11.04
C SER A 29 -2.57 -3.85 -10.06
N LYS A 30 -3.83 -4.13 -9.76
CA LYS A 30 -4.62 -3.39 -8.75
C LYS A 30 -4.27 -3.84 -7.33
N SER A 31 -3.04 -4.26 -7.10
CA SER A 31 -2.56 -4.81 -5.84
C SER A 31 -1.41 -3.99 -5.27
N ILE A 32 -1.42 -3.80 -3.94
CA ILE A 32 -0.32 -3.18 -3.20
C ILE A 32 0.99 -3.97 -3.35
N HIS A 33 0.93 -5.25 -3.66
CA HIS A 33 2.08 -6.16 -3.78
C HIS A 33 3.06 -5.79 -4.91
N GLN A 34 2.71 -4.84 -5.77
CA GLN A 34 3.60 -4.35 -6.83
C GLN A 34 4.67 -3.37 -6.32
N PHE A 35 4.51 -2.81 -5.11
CA PHE A 35 5.37 -1.75 -4.60
C PHE A 35 6.55 -2.26 -3.81
N LYS A 36 7.68 -1.54 -3.95
CA LYS A 36 8.85 -1.58 -3.08
C LYS A 36 9.11 -0.17 -2.59
N VAL A 37 9.32 -0.01 -1.31
CA VAL A 37 9.58 1.28 -0.65
C VAL A 37 10.72 1.10 0.34
N ASN A 38 11.24 2.19 0.90
CA ASN A 38 12.17 2.09 2.02
C ASN A 38 11.39 2.06 3.34
N ASP A 39 11.84 1.22 4.27
CA ASP A 39 11.42 1.31 5.65
C ASP A 39 12.08 2.48 6.38
N ILE A 40 11.70 2.70 7.63
CA ILE A 40 12.20 3.82 8.44
C ILE A 40 13.71 3.78 8.72
N GLU A 41 14.34 2.62 8.54
CA GLU A 41 15.80 2.42 8.64
C GLU A 41 16.50 2.55 7.27
N GLY A 42 15.76 2.81 6.19
CA GLY A 42 16.29 2.94 4.83
C GLY A 42 16.49 1.60 4.10
N LYS A 43 15.99 0.48 4.63
CA LYS A 43 16.04 -0.83 3.99
C LYS A 43 14.85 -1.00 3.04
N VAL A 44 15.05 -1.73 1.94
CA VAL A 44 13.96 -2.02 0.99
C VAL A 44 12.91 -2.92 1.65
N PHE A 45 11.67 -2.42 1.73
CA PHE A 45 10.49 -3.16 2.12
C PHE A 45 9.69 -3.54 0.86
N ASP A 46 9.57 -4.83 0.60
CA ASP A 46 8.86 -5.37 -0.57
C ASP A 46 7.46 -5.82 -0.15
N PHE A 47 6.42 -5.11 -0.62
CA PHE A 47 5.03 -5.47 -0.34
C PHE A 47 4.64 -6.86 -0.88
N ALA A 48 5.39 -7.45 -1.83
CA ALA A 48 5.16 -8.82 -2.27
C ALA A 48 5.36 -9.85 -1.14
N SER A 49 6.13 -9.52 -0.09
CA SER A 49 6.28 -10.35 1.12
C SER A 49 5.01 -10.45 1.96
N LEU A 50 4.02 -9.58 1.70
CA LEU A 50 2.74 -9.55 2.41
C LEU A 50 1.63 -10.35 1.72
N LYS A 51 1.92 -11.03 0.61
CA LYS A 51 0.92 -11.89 -0.06
C LYS A 51 0.30 -12.89 0.92
N GLY A 52 -1.02 -13.03 0.84
CA GLY A 52 -1.78 -13.89 1.75
C GLY A 52 -2.10 -13.27 3.12
N LYS A 53 -1.70 -12.00 3.36
CA LYS A 53 -2.03 -11.27 4.59
C LYS A 53 -3.01 -10.14 4.30
N LYS A 54 -3.95 -9.89 5.20
CA LYS A 54 -4.70 -8.63 5.24
C LYS A 54 -3.76 -7.51 5.67
N VAL A 55 -3.82 -6.39 4.97
CA VAL A 55 -2.90 -5.27 5.18
C VAL A 55 -3.68 -4.02 5.58
N MET A 56 -3.31 -3.40 6.69
CA MET A 56 -3.77 -2.06 7.05
C MET A 56 -2.64 -1.07 6.78
N ILE A 57 -2.86 -0.14 5.86
CA ILE A 57 -1.97 1.02 5.65
C ILE A 57 -2.51 2.19 6.45
N VAL A 58 -1.64 2.89 7.19
CA VAL A 58 -2.01 4.06 7.99
C VAL A 58 -0.94 5.14 7.87
N ASN A 59 -1.35 6.40 7.61
CA ASN A 59 -0.43 7.53 7.69
C ASN A 59 -0.40 8.07 9.12
N THR A 60 0.80 8.32 9.63
CA THR A 60 1.03 8.62 11.06
C THR A 60 1.70 9.96 11.27
N ALA A 61 1.61 10.47 12.49
CA ALA A 61 2.33 11.66 12.94
C ALA A 61 2.55 11.63 14.46
N SER A 62 3.69 12.18 14.91
CA SER A 62 4.11 12.16 16.31
C SER A 62 3.46 13.27 17.16
N GLU A 63 3.03 14.37 16.55
CA GLU A 63 2.54 15.59 17.25
C GLU A 63 1.06 15.88 16.95
N CYS A 64 0.25 14.84 16.75
CA CYS A 64 -1.17 14.92 16.41
C CYS A 64 -2.05 14.58 17.62
N GLY A 65 -3.21 15.21 17.74
CA GLY A 65 -4.21 14.79 18.74
C GLY A 65 -4.68 13.33 18.60
N LEU A 66 -4.47 12.71 17.43
CA LEU A 66 -4.76 11.29 17.19
C LEU A 66 -3.57 10.36 17.43
N THR A 67 -2.39 10.86 17.81
CA THR A 67 -1.18 10.07 18.08
C THR A 67 -1.39 8.94 19.09
N PRO A 68 -2.26 9.07 20.12
CA PRO A 68 -2.59 7.95 21.02
C PRO A 68 -3.16 6.69 20.32
N GLN A 69 -3.63 6.80 19.06
CA GLN A 69 -4.03 5.61 18.30
C GLN A 69 -2.88 4.61 18.05
N TYR A 70 -1.63 5.00 18.20
CA TYR A 70 -0.50 4.05 18.16
C TYR A 70 -0.65 2.90 19.18
N GLU A 71 -1.18 3.17 20.37
CA GLU A 71 -1.43 2.14 21.39
C GLU A 71 -2.39 1.05 20.87
N GLN A 72 -3.49 1.47 20.25
CA GLN A 72 -4.48 0.57 19.70
C GLN A 72 -3.98 -0.15 18.45
N LEU A 73 -3.23 0.56 17.57
CA LEU A 73 -2.57 -0.07 16.41
C LEU A 73 -1.63 -1.19 16.85
N GLU A 74 -0.77 -0.91 17.83
CA GLU A 74 0.17 -1.91 18.35
C GLU A 74 -0.55 -3.06 19.05
N ALA A 75 -1.60 -2.79 19.81
CA ALA A 75 -2.38 -3.81 20.48
C ALA A 75 -3.04 -4.79 19.47
N ILE A 76 -3.70 -4.28 18.44
CA ILE A 76 -4.30 -5.13 17.40
C ILE A 76 -3.22 -5.83 16.57
N TYR A 77 -2.09 -5.17 16.27
CA TYR A 77 -1.00 -5.81 15.56
C TYR A 77 -0.45 -7.01 16.34
N LYS A 78 -0.15 -6.87 17.62
CA LYS A 78 0.31 -7.97 18.48
C LYS A 78 -0.68 -9.12 18.55
N LYS A 79 -1.99 -8.81 18.63
CA LYS A 79 -3.05 -9.82 18.71
C LYS A 79 -3.21 -10.63 17.42
N TYR A 80 -2.99 -9.99 16.25
CA TYR A 80 -3.38 -10.58 14.96
C TYR A 80 -2.23 -10.85 13.99
N LYS A 81 -0.98 -10.40 14.24
CA LYS A 81 0.16 -10.58 13.33
C LYS A 81 0.39 -12.03 12.91
N ASP A 82 0.16 -12.98 13.81
CA ASP A 82 0.32 -14.41 13.57
C ASP A 82 -0.92 -15.04 12.89
N LYS A 83 -1.96 -14.23 12.63
CA LYS A 83 -3.22 -14.62 11.95
C LYS A 83 -3.36 -13.99 10.57
N SER A 84 -2.25 -13.87 9.84
CA SER A 84 -2.22 -13.29 8.49
C SER A 84 -2.73 -11.85 8.40
N PHE A 85 -2.39 -11.02 9.39
CA PHE A 85 -2.66 -9.58 9.42
C PHE A 85 -1.37 -8.79 9.61
N VAL A 86 -1.26 -7.63 8.97
CA VAL A 86 -0.13 -6.72 9.13
C VAL A 86 -0.57 -5.27 9.06
N ILE A 87 0.08 -4.42 9.84
CA ILE A 87 -0.02 -2.96 9.76
C ILE A 87 1.25 -2.44 9.12
N VAL A 88 1.13 -1.45 8.21
CA VAL A 88 2.27 -0.71 7.65
C VAL A 88 2.01 0.78 7.86
N GLY A 89 2.85 1.41 8.67
CA GLY A 89 2.77 2.83 9.01
C GLY A 89 3.60 3.69 8.07
N PHE A 90 3.04 4.81 7.65
CA PHE A 90 3.71 5.82 6.82
C PHE A 90 3.73 7.16 7.54
N PRO A 91 4.84 7.57 8.16
CA PRO A 91 4.97 8.90 8.71
C PRO A 91 4.78 9.96 7.63
N ALA A 92 4.01 11.01 7.92
CA ALA A 92 3.68 12.05 6.94
C ALA A 92 3.52 13.42 7.59
N ASN A 93 4.21 14.42 7.04
CA ASN A 93 4.19 15.80 7.56
C ASN A 93 3.17 16.73 6.86
N ASP A 94 2.24 16.15 6.09
CA ASP A 94 1.33 16.92 5.24
C ASP A 94 0.18 17.60 5.98
N PHE A 95 -0.04 17.29 7.26
CA PHE A 95 -1.17 17.76 8.05
C PHE A 95 -0.68 18.54 9.27
N GLY A 96 -0.70 19.86 9.16
CA GLY A 96 -0.32 20.75 10.26
C GLY A 96 1.15 20.68 10.68
N ALA A 97 2.03 20.15 9.81
CA ALA A 97 3.44 19.92 10.11
C ALA A 97 3.67 19.09 11.41
N GLN A 98 2.79 18.10 11.65
CA GLN A 98 2.76 17.31 12.88
C GLN A 98 3.70 16.09 12.87
N GLU A 99 4.57 15.95 11.85
CA GLU A 99 5.64 14.94 11.80
C GLU A 99 6.97 15.58 11.39
N PRO A 100 7.52 16.53 12.21
CA PRO A 100 8.69 17.29 11.83
C PRO A 100 9.99 16.48 11.88
N GLY A 101 10.04 15.43 12.70
CA GLY A 101 11.23 14.63 12.98
C GLY A 101 11.83 13.95 11.74
N SER A 102 13.11 13.60 11.83
CA SER A 102 13.77 12.69 10.89
C SER A 102 13.27 11.25 11.07
N ASN A 103 13.55 10.36 10.11
CA ASN A 103 13.21 8.94 10.23
C ASN A 103 13.72 8.31 11.53
N ALA A 104 14.95 8.63 11.95
CA ALA A 104 15.55 8.11 13.19
C ALA A 104 14.84 8.62 14.46
N GLU A 105 14.42 9.89 14.48
CA GLU A 105 13.66 10.48 15.59
C GLU A 105 12.27 9.86 15.68
N ILE A 106 11.58 9.68 14.52
CA ILE A 106 10.26 9.04 14.44
C ILE A 106 10.36 7.58 14.92
N ALA A 107 11.34 6.81 14.45
CA ALA A 107 11.54 5.42 14.90
C ALA A 107 11.73 5.33 16.40
N THR A 108 12.55 6.25 16.96
CA THR A 108 12.79 6.35 18.40
C THR A 108 11.52 6.71 19.16
N PHE A 109 10.75 7.68 18.66
CA PHE A 109 9.49 8.11 19.25
C PHE A 109 8.47 6.96 19.31
N CYS A 110 8.26 6.28 18.18
CA CYS A 110 7.31 5.17 18.07
C CYS A 110 7.68 4.02 19.01
N THR A 111 8.96 3.64 19.07
CA THR A 111 9.42 2.54 19.92
C THR A 111 9.36 2.90 21.40
N LYS A 112 9.86 4.09 21.80
CA LYS A 112 9.94 4.47 23.22
C LYS A 112 8.58 4.78 23.83
N ASN A 113 7.70 5.48 23.10
CA ASN A 113 6.45 5.95 23.67
C ASN A 113 5.29 4.95 23.50
N TYR A 114 5.31 4.13 22.43
CA TYR A 114 4.18 3.26 22.09
C TYR A 114 4.58 1.79 21.89
N GLY A 115 5.87 1.47 21.96
CA GLY A 115 6.36 0.10 21.77
C GLY A 115 6.00 -0.47 20.39
N VAL A 116 5.92 0.38 19.36
CA VAL A 116 5.56 0.00 17.99
C VAL A 116 6.50 -1.08 17.46
N THR A 117 5.92 -2.19 16.99
CA THR A 117 6.63 -3.32 16.39
C THR A 117 6.16 -3.65 14.98
N PHE A 118 5.09 -3.04 14.51
CA PHE A 118 4.68 -3.18 13.10
C PHE A 118 5.61 -2.38 12.17
N PRO A 119 5.73 -2.79 10.90
CA PRO A 119 6.55 -2.11 9.91
C PRO A 119 6.23 -0.62 9.78
N MET A 120 7.25 0.23 9.93
CA MET A 120 7.19 1.66 9.68
C MET A 120 8.03 1.98 8.45
N MET A 121 7.47 2.76 7.53
CA MET A 121 8.16 3.20 6.31
C MET A 121 8.86 4.54 6.55
N GLU A 122 9.78 4.91 5.65
CA GLU A 122 10.35 6.26 5.67
C GLU A 122 9.26 7.34 5.57
N LYS A 123 9.55 8.52 6.08
CA LYS A 123 8.62 9.66 6.02
C LYS A 123 8.42 10.09 4.56
N VAL A 124 7.17 10.16 4.13
CA VAL A 124 6.76 10.51 2.76
C VAL A 124 5.65 11.54 2.75
N SER A 125 5.38 12.13 1.58
CA SER A 125 4.15 12.86 1.35
C SER A 125 3.01 11.93 0.95
N VAL A 126 1.83 12.11 1.56
CA VAL A 126 0.62 11.32 1.30
C VAL A 126 -0.47 12.13 0.60
N LYS A 127 -0.18 13.38 0.23
CA LYS A 127 -1.09 14.24 -0.56
C LYS A 127 -0.34 15.23 -1.44
N GLY A 128 -1.07 15.92 -2.34
CA GLY A 128 -0.51 16.95 -3.21
C GLY A 128 0.33 16.39 -4.36
N LYS A 129 1.18 17.25 -4.92
CA LYS A 129 2.00 16.91 -6.10
C LYS A 129 3.11 15.89 -5.80
N ASP A 130 3.62 15.90 -4.59
CA ASP A 130 4.74 15.08 -4.12
C ASP A 130 4.27 13.77 -3.47
N MET A 131 2.96 13.45 -3.56
CA MET A 131 2.36 12.21 -3.05
C MET A 131 3.12 10.98 -3.57
N CYS A 132 3.54 10.08 -2.66
CA CYS A 132 4.23 8.84 -3.02
C CYS A 132 3.34 7.87 -3.79
N GLU A 133 3.93 6.94 -4.55
CA GLU A 133 3.21 6.04 -5.44
C GLU A 133 2.22 5.11 -4.70
N VAL A 134 2.56 4.65 -3.49
CA VAL A 134 1.64 3.86 -2.66
C VAL A 134 0.36 4.63 -2.39
N TYR A 135 0.45 5.91 -2.01
CA TYR A 135 -0.74 6.71 -1.76
C TYR A 135 -1.47 7.15 -3.03
N LYS A 136 -0.76 7.31 -4.17
CA LYS A 136 -1.42 7.44 -5.48
C LYS A 136 -2.25 6.22 -5.83
N PHE A 137 -1.75 5.02 -5.51
CA PHE A 137 -2.52 3.79 -5.68
C PHE A 137 -3.74 3.78 -4.75
N LEU A 138 -3.57 4.00 -3.46
CA LEU A 138 -4.65 3.95 -2.46
C LEU A 138 -5.77 4.97 -2.72
N THR A 139 -5.47 6.11 -3.34
CA THR A 139 -6.41 7.21 -3.49
C THR A 139 -7.08 7.32 -4.87
N LYS A 140 -6.58 6.62 -5.90
CA LYS A 140 -7.12 6.72 -7.27
C LYS A 140 -7.84 5.43 -7.69
N LYS A 141 -9.14 5.53 -7.99
CA LYS A 141 -9.96 4.39 -8.47
C LYS A 141 -9.35 3.68 -9.68
N SER A 142 -8.75 4.42 -10.61
CA SER A 142 -8.09 3.82 -11.78
C SER A 142 -6.98 2.84 -11.40
N LYS A 143 -6.30 3.08 -10.26
CA LYS A 143 -5.21 2.24 -9.75
C LYS A 143 -5.71 1.19 -8.75
N ASN A 144 -6.54 1.57 -7.77
CA ASN A 144 -6.99 0.67 -6.69
C ASN A 144 -8.24 -0.17 -7.03
N GLY A 145 -9.02 0.24 -8.03
CA GLY A 145 -10.22 -0.46 -8.46
C GLY A 145 -11.47 -0.18 -7.63
N LEU A 146 -11.34 0.39 -6.43
CA LEU A 146 -12.47 0.64 -5.51
C LEU A 146 -13.06 2.04 -5.71
N GLU A 147 -12.35 3.08 -5.31
CA GLU A 147 -12.86 4.44 -5.29
C GLU A 147 -11.75 5.51 -5.42
N ASN A 148 -12.16 6.72 -5.78
CA ASN A 148 -11.33 7.90 -5.57
C ASN A 148 -11.52 8.40 -4.14
N SER A 149 -10.41 8.64 -3.44
CA SER A 149 -10.41 9.18 -2.10
C SER A 149 -9.33 10.25 -1.93
N THR A 150 -9.34 10.94 -0.81
CA THR A 150 -8.26 11.84 -0.39
C THR A 150 -7.86 11.50 1.03
N VAL A 151 -6.58 11.63 1.36
CA VAL A 151 -6.14 11.54 2.75
C VAL A 151 -6.61 12.81 3.47
N LYS A 152 -7.54 12.66 4.41
CA LYS A 152 -8.21 13.79 5.09
C LYS A 152 -7.41 14.33 6.26
N TRP A 153 -6.70 13.46 6.98
CA TRP A 153 -5.90 13.82 8.15
C TRP A 153 -4.93 12.68 8.52
N ASN A 154 -4.07 12.90 9.51
CA ASN A 154 -3.24 11.85 10.10
C ASN A 154 -4.12 10.71 10.65
N PHE A 155 -3.59 9.50 10.63
CA PHE A 155 -4.25 8.26 11.07
C PHE A 155 -5.46 7.83 10.21
N GLN A 156 -5.53 8.23 8.94
CA GLN A 156 -6.46 7.59 8.00
C GLN A 156 -5.95 6.19 7.66
N LYS A 157 -6.88 5.22 7.61
CA LYS A 157 -6.53 3.82 7.36
C LYS A 157 -7.09 3.37 6.00
N TYR A 158 -6.34 2.49 5.35
CA TYR A 158 -6.71 1.80 4.13
C TYR A 158 -6.60 0.31 4.39
N LEU A 159 -7.68 -0.43 4.19
CA LEU A 159 -7.76 -1.87 4.43
C LEU A 159 -7.68 -2.61 3.10
N LEU A 160 -6.74 -3.56 3.01
CA LEU A 160 -6.49 -4.36 1.81
C LEU A 160 -6.62 -5.84 2.15
N ASP A 161 -7.24 -6.59 1.23
CA ASP A 161 -7.40 -8.04 1.37
C ASP A 161 -6.08 -8.82 1.20
N LYS A 162 -6.16 -10.15 1.24
CA LYS A 162 -5.01 -11.04 1.12
C LYS A 162 -4.34 -11.00 -0.27
N GLU A 163 -5.07 -10.56 -1.27
CA GLU A 163 -4.61 -10.32 -2.64
C GLU A 163 -3.96 -8.94 -2.81
N GLY A 164 -4.01 -8.10 -1.73
CA GLY A 164 -3.47 -6.75 -1.71
C GLY A 164 -4.36 -5.73 -2.42
N VAL A 165 -5.64 -6.04 -2.63
CA VAL A 165 -6.62 -5.15 -3.23
C VAL A 165 -7.26 -4.29 -2.15
N LEU A 166 -7.44 -2.99 -2.42
CA LEU A 166 -8.11 -2.08 -1.50
C LEU A 166 -9.59 -2.44 -1.37
N VAL A 167 -10.05 -2.68 -0.14
CA VAL A 167 -11.45 -3.04 0.16
C VAL A 167 -12.20 -1.99 0.97
N ARG A 168 -11.48 -1.11 1.70
CA ARG A 168 -12.11 -0.06 2.50
C ARG A 168 -11.17 1.10 2.80
N VAL A 169 -11.72 2.32 2.80
CA VAL A 169 -11.08 3.52 3.32
C VAL A 169 -11.75 3.87 4.65
N VAL A 170 -10.96 4.07 5.71
CA VAL A 170 -11.46 4.30 7.08
C VAL A 170 -11.03 5.70 7.54
N ALA A 171 -11.96 6.42 8.11
CA ALA A 171 -11.74 7.79 8.56
C ALA A 171 -10.64 7.89 9.65
N PRO A 172 -9.92 9.03 9.72
CA PRO A 172 -8.86 9.25 10.72
C PRO A 172 -9.33 9.03 12.16
N THR A 173 -10.53 9.51 12.49
CA THR A 173 -11.10 9.46 13.84
C THR A 173 -11.65 8.10 14.26
N THR A 174 -11.86 7.19 13.31
CA THR A 174 -12.25 5.80 13.64
C THR A 174 -11.08 5.11 14.33
N LYS A 175 -11.33 4.60 15.53
CA LYS A 175 -10.30 3.93 16.32
C LYS A 175 -9.81 2.65 15.63
N PRO A 176 -8.53 2.30 15.77
CA PRO A 176 -7.98 1.06 15.18
C PRO A 176 -8.68 -0.21 15.66
N ASP A 177 -9.19 -0.23 16.89
CA ASP A 177 -9.91 -1.33 17.52
C ASP A 177 -11.43 -1.26 17.35
N ASP A 178 -11.92 -0.40 16.44
CA ASP A 178 -13.35 -0.34 16.10
C ASP A 178 -13.86 -1.72 15.65
N THR A 179 -15.07 -2.08 16.09
CA THR A 179 -15.68 -3.38 15.81
C THR A 179 -15.65 -3.74 14.33
N SER A 180 -15.92 -2.77 13.44
CA SER A 180 -15.93 -3.01 11.99
C SER A 180 -14.55 -3.32 11.42
N ILE A 181 -13.47 -2.86 12.07
CA ILE A 181 -12.10 -3.19 11.69
C ILE A 181 -11.74 -4.58 12.23
N ILE A 182 -12.09 -4.86 13.48
CA ILE A 182 -11.85 -6.18 14.09
C ILE A 182 -12.58 -7.28 13.32
N GLU A 183 -13.85 -7.10 13.00
CA GLU A 183 -14.61 -8.03 12.16
C GLU A 183 -13.95 -8.24 10.78
N TRP A 184 -13.45 -7.16 10.16
CA TRP A 184 -12.73 -7.30 8.92
C TRP A 184 -11.42 -8.10 9.08
N ILE A 185 -10.69 -7.95 10.18
CA ILE A 185 -9.48 -8.74 10.43
C ILE A 185 -9.82 -10.22 10.63
N GLU A 186 -10.89 -10.54 11.37
CA GLU A 186 -11.24 -11.89 11.79
C GLU A 186 -11.93 -12.73 10.68
N ASN A 187 -12.69 -12.11 9.76
CA ASN A 187 -13.36 -12.77 8.64
C ASN A 187 -12.46 -12.99 7.42
#